data_d3910f2f267f745ef11f7bf97fa49316
#
_entry.id   d3910f2f267f745ef11f7bf97fa49316
#
_cell.length_a   1.000
_cell.length_b   1.000
_cell.length_c   1.000
_cell.angle_alpha   90.00
_cell.angle_beta   90.00
_cell.angle_gamma   90.00
#
_symmetry.space_group_name_H-M   'P 1'
#
loop_
_entity.id
_entity.type
_entity.pdbx_description
1 polymer ?
#
loop_
_entity_poly.entity_id
_entity_poly.type
_entity_poly.pdbx_seq_one_letter_code
_entity_poly.pdbx_strand_id
1 'polypeptide(L)'
;MTKNLDDIGLKSVADHYDLFFVDLWGVVHNGIELYKDSTNALEKLLEKNKDLVLLTNAPRPNHDVKNFLKKMGLEEKYYSKVYTSGEAALNYLTSNFIDKTFFHIGPPRDFGLFNDFKKNKIQKISEANYLLCTEIGRAHV
;
A
#
# COMPACT_ATOMS: atom_id res chain seq x y z
N MET A 1 -21.16 -14.21 19.56
CA MET A 1 -19.81 -14.34 20.15
C MET A 1 -18.79 -14.09 19.05
N THR A 2 -17.86 -13.19 19.24
CA THR A 2 -16.74 -12.96 18.32
C THR A 2 -15.81 -14.16 18.38
N LYS A 3 -15.49 -14.78 17.23
CA LYS A 3 -14.53 -15.90 17.18
C LYS A 3 -13.11 -15.34 17.20
N ASN A 4 -12.24 -15.92 18.03
CA ASN A 4 -10.83 -15.61 17.98
C ASN A 4 -10.16 -16.40 16.84
N LEU A 5 -9.66 -15.70 15.81
CA LEU A 5 -9.00 -16.33 14.67
C LEU A 5 -7.62 -16.91 15.02
N ASP A 6 -6.98 -16.46 16.10
CA ASP A 6 -5.71 -17.01 16.55
C ASP A 6 -5.84 -18.49 16.95
N ASP A 7 -7.01 -18.88 17.45
CA ASP A 7 -7.28 -20.25 17.89
C ASP A 7 -7.71 -21.17 16.73
N ILE A 8 -8.45 -20.63 15.76
CA ILE A 8 -9.13 -21.45 14.75
C ILE A 8 -8.64 -21.20 13.31
N GLY A 9 -7.84 -20.15 13.13
CA GLY A 9 -7.27 -19.73 11.85
C GLY A 9 -8.28 -19.16 10.86
N LEU A 10 -7.76 -18.51 9.83
CA LEU A 10 -8.54 -17.86 8.77
C LEU A 10 -9.49 -18.82 8.05
N LYS A 11 -9.12 -20.10 7.91
CA LYS A 11 -9.93 -21.13 7.24
C LYS A 11 -11.34 -21.26 7.78
N SER A 12 -11.55 -20.95 9.07
CA SER A 12 -12.85 -21.08 9.74
C SER A 12 -13.87 -20.04 9.31
N VAL A 13 -13.44 -18.96 8.68
CA VAL A 13 -14.29 -17.85 8.22
C VAL A 13 -14.17 -17.59 6.72
N ALA A 14 -13.16 -18.14 6.07
CA ALA A 14 -12.87 -17.85 4.65
C ALA A 14 -14.04 -18.12 3.71
N ASP A 15 -14.84 -19.13 4.00
CA ASP A 15 -16.00 -19.51 3.16
C ASP A 15 -17.18 -18.51 3.26
N HIS A 16 -17.17 -17.63 4.25
CA HIS A 16 -18.20 -16.60 4.43
C HIS A 16 -17.92 -15.30 3.63
N TYR A 17 -16.74 -15.18 3.00
CA TYR A 17 -16.34 -13.98 2.29
C TYR A 17 -15.82 -14.35 0.89
N ASP A 18 -16.06 -13.47 -0.08
CA ASP A 18 -15.58 -13.64 -1.45
C ASP A 18 -14.36 -12.78 -1.74
N LEU A 19 -14.18 -11.67 -1.02
CA LEU A 19 -13.11 -10.71 -1.17
C LEU A 19 -12.33 -10.53 0.13
N PHE A 20 -10.99 -10.50 0.03
CA PHE A 20 -10.07 -10.27 1.13
C PHE A 20 -9.18 -9.07 0.84
N PHE A 21 -9.24 -8.07 1.71
CA PHE A 21 -8.24 -7.00 1.77
C PHE A 21 -7.14 -7.44 2.73
N VAL A 22 -5.91 -7.48 2.23
CA VAL A 22 -4.76 -7.98 2.98
C VAL A 22 -3.71 -6.88 3.07
N ASP A 23 -3.35 -6.48 4.28
CA ASP A 23 -2.25 -5.55 4.52
C ASP A 23 -0.89 -6.21 4.18
N LEU A 24 0.12 -5.39 3.92
CA LEU A 24 1.43 -5.86 3.49
C LEU A 24 2.44 -5.88 4.64
N TRP A 25 2.74 -4.73 5.22
CA TRP A 25 3.76 -4.62 6.26
C TRP A 25 3.33 -5.29 7.56
N GLY A 26 4.16 -6.22 8.05
CA GLY A 26 3.86 -6.97 9.27
C GLY A 26 2.84 -8.11 9.07
N VAL A 27 2.24 -8.22 7.88
CA VAL A 27 1.27 -9.27 7.53
C VAL A 27 1.81 -10.19 6.43
N VAL A 28 2.23 -9.66 5.29
CA VAL A 28 2.81 -10.45 4.19
C VAL A 28 4.33 -10.46 4.22
N HIS A 29 4.95 -9.37 4.70
CA HIS A 29 6.40 -9.23 4.78
C HIS A 29 6.83 -8.30 5.93
N ASN A 30 8.11 -8.38 6.31
CA ASN A 30 8.75 -7.48 7.28
C ASN A 30 9.65 -6.41 6.63
N GLY A 31 9.60 -6.28 5.30
CA GLY A 31 10.46 -5.38 4.53
C GLY A 31 11.77 -5.99 4.04
N ILE A 32 12.14 -7.18 4.55
CA ILE A 32 13.34 -7.94 4.20
C ILE A 32 12.95 -9.25 3.52
N GLU A 33 11.97 -9.95 4.08
CA GLU A 33 11.51 -11.27 3.62
C GLU A 33 10.00 -11.41 3.70
N LEU A 34 9.48 -12.35 2.92
CA LEU A 34 8.07 -12.75 2.95
C LEU A 34 7.82 -13.71 4.11
N TYR A 35 6.67 -13.56 4.76
CA TYR A 35 6.22 -14.55 5.74
C TYR A 35 5.62 -15.76 5.02
N LYS A 36 6.22 -16.92 5.25
CA LYS A 36 5.82 -18.18 4.60
C LYS A 36 4.36 -18.55 4.90
N ASP A 37 3.92 -18.36 6.13
CA ASP A 37 2.54 -18.70 6.53
C ASP A 37 1.52 -17.78 5.87
N SER A 38 1.87 -16.50 5.68
CA SER A 38 1.03 -15.54 4.97
C SER A 38 0.91 -15.90 3.48
N THR A 39 2.02 -16.21 2.81
CA THR A 39 1.99 -16.64 1.40
C THR A 39 1.21 -17.94 1.22
N ASN A 40 1.32 -18.90 2.14
CA ASN A 40 0.51 -20.11 2.16
C ASN A 40 -0.99 -19.80 2.36
N ALA A 41 -1.33 -18.81 3.20
CA ALA A 41 -2.71 -18.40 3.38
C ALA A 41 -3.29 -17.76 2.12
N LEU A 42 -2.52 -16.89 1.43
CA LEU A 42 -2.91 -16.31 0.15
C LEU A 42 -3.17 -17.40 -0.90
N GLU A 43 -2.27 -18.40 -1.01
CA GLU A 43 -2.47 -19.53 -1.93
C GLU A 43 -3.79 -20.25 -1.67
N LYS A 44 -4.06 -20.60 -0.42
CA LYS A 44 -5.30 -21.29 -0.04
C LYS A 44 -6.57 -20.49 -0.30
N LEU A 45 -6.51 -19.16 -0.22
CA LEU A 45 -7.62 -18.29 -0.59
C LEU A 45 -7.85 -18.33 -2.11
N LEU A 46 -6.78 -18.27 -2.92
CA LEU A 46 -6.87 -18.37 -4.38
C LEU A 46 -7.38 -19.76 -4.82
N GLU A 47 -6.91 -20.85 -4.20
CA GLU A 47 -7.42 -22.21 -4.45
C GLU A 47 -8.93 -22.33 -4.20
N LYS A 48 -9.45 -21.52 -3.27
CA LYS A 48 -10.89 -21.40 -2.98
C LYS A 48 -11.62 -20.39 -3.89
N ASN A 49 -10.96 -19.90 -4.94
CA ASN A 49 -11.50 -18.88 -5.85
C ASN A 49 -11.92 -17.58 -5.13
N LYS A 50 -11.19 -17.19 -4.07
CA LYS A 50 -11.41 -15.93 -3.37
C LYS A 50 -10.65 -14.79 -4.04
N ASP A 51 -11.27 -13.62 -4.11
CA ASP A 51 -10.62 -12.41 -4.59
C ASP A 51 -9.66 -11.85 -3.52
N LEU A 52 -8.46 -11.45 -3.96
CA LEU A 52 -7.45 -10.82 -3.10
C LEU A 52 -7.16 -9.41 -3.60
N VAL A 53 -7.13 -8.46 -2.68
CA VAL A 53 -6.58 -7.11 -2.90
C VAL A 53 -5.54 -6.84 -1.82
N LEU A 54 -4.29 -6.67 -2.23
CA LEU A 54 -3.25 -6.22 -1.31
C LEU A 54 -3.41 -4.71 -1.10
N LEU A 55 -3.73 -4.33 0.12
CA LEU A 55 -4.01 -2.96 0.52
C LEU A 55 -2.91 -2.47 1.47
N THR A 56 -2.32 -1.32 1.20
CA THR A 56 -1.25 -0.77 2.05
C THR A 56 -1.35 0.74 2.19
N ASN A 57 -0.91 1.24 3.33
CA ASN A 57 -0.74 2.67 3.60
C ASN A 57 0.56 3.26 3.02
N ALA A 58 1.31 2.51 2.20
CA ALA A 58 2.51 3.02 1.58
C ALA A 58 2.24 4.26 0.71
N PRO A 59 2.96 5.37 0.89
CA PRO A 59 2.79 6.61 0.12
C PRO A 59 3.51 6.50 -1.24
N ARG A 60 3.24 5.44 -1.99
CA ARG A 60 3.88 5.11 -3.27
C ARG A 60 2.84 4.66 -4.28
N PRO A 61 3.07 4.90 -5.59
CA PRO A 61 2.22 4.34 -6.64
C PRO A 61 2.15 2.81 -6.57
N ASN A 62 1.04 2.25 -7.05
CA ASN A 62 0.82 0.79 -7.09
C ASN A 62 1.96 0.02 -7.75
N HIS A 63 2.50 0.55 -8.87
CA HIS A 63 3.57 -0.11 -9.63
C HIS A 63 4.87 -0.24 -8.82
N ASP A 64 5.20 0.75 -7.99
CA ASP A 64 6.40 0.69 -7.14
C ASP A 64 6.28 -0.41 -6.09
N VAL A 65 5.10 -0.55 -5.48
CA VAL A 65 4.84 -1.62 -4.52
C VAL A 65 4.83 -2.99 -5.20
N LYS A 66 4.23 -3.12 -6.39
CA LYS A 66 4.30 -4.37 -7.18
C LYS A 66 5.74 -4.76 -7.50
N ASN A 67 6.56 -3.81 -7.94
CA ASN A 67 7.97 -4.04 -8.22
C ASN A 67 8.76 -4.46 -6.98
N PHE A 68 8.44 -3.89 -5.83
CA PHE A 68 9.04 -4.26 -4.56
C PHE A 68 8.68 -5.71 -4.17
N LEU A 69 7.40 -6.08 -4.23
CA LEU A 69 6.94 -7.44 -3.94
C LEU A 69 7.55 -8.47 -4.89
N LYS A 70 7.65 -8.15 -6.19
CA LYS A 70 8.33 -8.99 -7.18
C LYS A 70 9.81 -9.24 -6.81
N LYS A 71 10.53 -8.19 -6.40
CA LYS A 71 11.94 -8.30 -5.96
C LYS A 71 12.09 -9.15 -4.71
N MET A 72 11.09 -9.19 -3.84
CA MET A 72 11.05 -10.07 -2.67
C MET A 72 10.70 -11.51 -3.02
N GLY A 73 10.36 -11.83 -4.27
CA GLY A 73 10.03 -13.16 -4.73
C GLY A 73 8.55 -13.54 -4.58
N LEU A 74 7.65 -12.58 -4.31
CA LEU A 74 6.22 -12.87 -4.32
C LEU A 74 5.77 -13.10 -5.77
N GLU A 75 4.96 -14.15 -5.99
CA GLU A 75 4.42 -14.46 -7.32
C GLU A 75 3.33 -13.45 -7.72
N GLU A 76 3.27 -13.14 -9.03
CA GLU A 76 2.38 -12.12 -9.58
C GLU A 76 0.89 -12.40 -9.29
N LYS A 77 0.50 -13.67 -9.25
CA LYS A 77 -0.87 -14.08 -8.94
C LYS A 77 -1.41 -13.51 -7.63
N TYR A 78 -0.53 -13.26 -6.63
CA TYR A 78 -0.92 -12.72 -5.33
C TYR A 78 -1.05 -11.19 -5.32
N TYR A 79 -0.27 -10.48 -6.16
CA TYR A 79 -0.27 -9.02 -6.19
C TYR A 79 -0.82 -8.43 -7.50
N SER A 80 -1.61 -9.18 -8.25
CA SER A 80 -2.30 -8.65 -9.43
C SER A 80 -3.14 -7.43 -9.11
N LYS A 81 -3.82 -7.46 -7.96
CA LYS A 81 -4.61 -6.35 -7.40
C LYS A 81 -3.88 -5.78 -6.17
N VAL A 82 -3.14 -4.69 -6.34
CA VAL A 82 -2.53 -3.89 -5.27
C VAL A 82 -3.15 -2.51 -5.28
N TYR A 83 -3.50 -1.99 -4.12
CA TYR A 83 -3.94 -0.62 -3.96
C TYR A 83 -3.24 0.05 -2.77
N THR A 84 -2.66 1.21 -3.01
CA THR A 84 -1.85 1.95 -2.04
C THR A 84 -2.49 3.29 -1.68
N SER A 85 -2.18 3.82 -0.51
CA SER A 85 -2.57 5.18 -0.17
C SER A 85 -1.96 6.22 -1.11
N GLY A 86 -0.73 5.93 -1.61
CA GLY A 86 -0.08 6.76 -2.61
C GLY A 86 -0.84 6.82 -3.93
N GLU A 87 -1.35 5.68 -4.43
CA GLU A 87 -2.18 5.65 -5.64
C GLU A 87 -3.49 6.42 -5.46
N ALA A 88 -4.15 6.25 -4.30
CA ALA A 88 -5.36 6.99 -3.98
C ALA A 88 -5.11 8.50 -3.97
N ALA A 89 -4.03 8.94 -3.32
CA ALA A 89 -3.63 10.34 -3.29
C ALA A 89 -3.26 10.85 -4.70
N LEU A 90 -2.51 10.07 -5.48
CA LEU A 90 -2.12 10.42 -6.85
C LEU A 90 -3.35 10.65 -7.73
N ASN A 91 -4.31 9.73 -7.72
CA ASN A 91 -5.55 9.85 -8.48
C ASN A 91 -6.35 11.11 -8.07
N TYR A 92 -6.43 11.40 -6.77
CA TYR A 92 -7.11 12.59 -6.28
C TYR A 92 -6.39 13.88 -6.69
N LEU A 93 -5.05 13.93 -6.53
CA LEU A 93 -4.24 15.10 -6.85
C LEU A 93 -4.24 15.41 -8.35
N THR A 94 -4.11 14.40 -9.19
CA THR A 94 -4.14 14.59 -10.64
C THR A 94 -5.49 15.06 -11.15
N SER A 95 -6.57 14.62 -10.52
CA SER A 95 -7.93 15.04 -10.90
C SER A 95 -8.32 16.44 -10.41
N ASN A 96 -7.76 16.89 -9.28
CA ASN A 96 -8.24 18.10 -8.61
C ASN A 96 -7.19 19.22 -8.46
N PHE A 97 -5.88 18.87 -8.51
CA PHE A 97 -4.79 19.77 -8.12
C PHE A 97 -3.58 19.74 -9.09
N ILE A 98 -3.73 19.21 -10.30
CA ILE A 98 -2.61 19.00 -11.25
C ILE A 98 -1.82 20.28 -11.55
N ASP A 99 -2.49 21.43 -11.59
CA ASP A 99 -1.88 22.74 -11.89
C ASP A 99 -1.55 23.57 -10.63
N LYS A 100 -1.74 23.01 -9.45
CA LYS A 100 -1.50 23.71 -8.18
C LYS A 100 -0.10 23.42 -7.66
N THR A 101 0.49 24.43 -7.01
CA THR A 101 1.81 24.27 -6.35
C THR A 101 1.66 23.56 -5.02
N PHE A 102 2.67 22.77 -4.66
CA PHE A 102 2.68 22.08 -3.37
C PHE A 102 4.05 22.12 -2.69
N PHE A 103 4.00 22.04 -1.36
CA PHE A 103 5.18 21.81 -0.54
C PHE A 103 5.15 20.37 -0.02
N HIS A 104 6.25 19.63 -0.20
CA HIS A 104 6.34 18.25 0.24
C HIS A 104 6.97 18.14 1.62
N ILE A 105 6.30 17.41 2.50
CA ILE A 105 6.78 17.02 3.83
C ILE A 105 6.93 15.51 3.84
N GLY A 106 8.17 15.04 3.85
CA GLY A 106 8.49 13.63 3.81
C GLY A 106 9.89 13.35 3.25
N PRO A 107 10.33 12.09 3.28
CA PRO A 107 11.66 11.71 2.85
C PRO A 107 11.81 11.69 1.32
N PRO A 108 13.03 11.83 0.79
CA PRO A 108 13.29 11.77 -0.65
C PRO A 108 12.87 10.45 -1.33
N ARG A 109 12.84 9.36 -0.57
CA ARG A 109 12.40 8.04 -1.09
C ARG A 109 10.96 8.03 -1.62
N ASP A 110 10.14 9.01 -1.22
CA ASP A 110 8.74 9.11 -1.62
C ASP A 110 8.52 10.06 -2.82
N PHE A 111 9.60 10.63 -3.38
CA PHE A 111 9.50 11.54 -4.53
C PHE A 111 8.89 10.89 -5.78
N GLY A 112 8.93 9.56 -5.88
CA GLY A 112 8.26 8.81 -6.93
C GLY A 112 6.76 9.08 -7.02
N LEU A 113 6.11 9.42 -5.90
CA LEU A 113 4.69 9.71 -5.83
C LEU A 113 4.25 10.87 -6.75
N PHE A 114 5.10 11.88 -6.93
CA PHE A 114 4.74 13.08 -7.69
C PHE A 114 5.65 13.34 -8.90
N ASN A 115 6.24 12.31 -9.48
CA ASN A 115 7.09 12.42 -10.67
C ASN A 115 6.43 13.19 -11.81
N ASP A 116 5.14 12.92 -12.06
CA ASP A 116 4.40 13.50 -13.18
C ASP A 116 4.12 14.99 -13.02
N PHE A 117 4.10 15.48 -11.79
CA PHE A 117 3.86 16.90 -11.46
C PHE A 117 4.91 17.50 -10.54
N LYS A 118 6.13 16.94 -10.52
CA LYS A 118 7.25 17.46 -9.70
C LYS A 118 7.61 18.91 -9.98
N LYS A 119 7.31 19.41 -11.20
CA LYS A 119 7.51 20.83 -11.56
C LYS A 119 6.71 21.79 -10.68
N ASN A 120 5.63 21.31 -10.08
CA ASN A 120 4.75 22.09 -9.21
C ASN A 120 5.21 22.09 -7.75
N LYS A 121 6.27 21.30 -7.41
CA LYS A 121 6.88 21.31 -6.08
C LYS A 121 7.66 22.59 -5.87
N ILE A 122 7.38 23.28 -4.75
CA ILE A 122 8.05 24.54 -4.39
C ILE A 122 8.85 24.37 -3.10
N GLN A 123 9.74 25.35 -2.85
CA GLN A 123 10.67 25.33 -1.71
C GLN A 123 10.16 26.12 -0.49
N LYS A 124 9.15 27.01 -0.69
CA LYS A 124 8.64 27.83 0.37
C LYS A 124 7.19 27.45 0.68
N ILE A 125 6.95 27.04 1.92
CA ILE A 125 5.63 26.60 2.38
C ILE A 125 4.56 27.69 2.21
N SER A 126 4.93 28.95 2.35
CA SER A 126 4.02 30.10 2.22
C SER A 126 3.49 30.33 0.80
N GLU A 127 4.12 29.72 -0.20
CA GLU A 127 3.75 29.83 -1.63
C GLU A 127 2.96 28.60 -2.11
N ALA A 128 2.72 27.63 -1.22
CA ALA A 128 2.04 26.38 -1.57
C ALA A 128 0.51 26.56 -1.54
N ASN A 129 -0.15 25.98 -2.53
CA ASN A 129 -1.59 25.82 -2.52
C ASN A 129 -2.03 24.67 -1.61
N TYR A 130 -1.17 23.64 -1.44
CA TYR A 130 -1.43 22.52 -0.53
C TYR A 130 -0.13 21.90 -0.01
N LEU A 131 -0.26 21.11 1.05
CA LEU A 131 0.83 20.32 1.63
C LEU A 131 0.64 18.86 1.24
N LEU A 132 1.71 18.27 0.72
CA LEU A 132 1.76 16.82 0.45
C LEU A 132 2.62 16.16 1.51
N CYS A 133 1.99 15.48 2.47
CA CYS A 133 2.66 14.78 3.56
C CYS A 133 2.71 13.28 3.25
N THR A 134 3.90 12.71 3.14
CA THR A 134 4.10 11.27 2.88
C THR A 134 4.63 10.51 4.09
N GLU A 135 4.98 11.20 5.16
CA GLU A 135 5.38 10.60 6.43
C GLU A 135 4.68 11.30 7.59
N ILE A 136 3.97 10.55 8.40
CA ILE A 136 3.48 11.01 9.69
C ILE A 136 4.64 10.85 10.65
N GLY A 137 5.06 11.94 11.29
CA GLY A 137 6.29 12.08 12.06
C GLY A 137 6.66 10.85 12.88
N ARG A 138 7.95 10.52 12.89
CA ARG A 138 8.46 9.50 13.80
C ARG A 138 8.20 9.96 15.22
N ALA A 139 7.39 9.20 15.95
CA ALA A 139 7.41 9.29 17.39
C ALA A 139 8.85 8.98 17.80
N HIS A 140 9.56 9.97 18.31
CA HIS A 140 10.83 9.73 19.00
C HIS A 140 10.47 8.98 20.28
N VAL A 141 10.75 7.68 20.28
CA VAL A 141 10.84 6.88 21.49
C VAL A 141 12.25 7.04 22.04
#